data_730fc46f3929dd7b12f4f8dbb97f0852
#
_entry.id   730fc46f3929dd7b12f4f8dbb97f0852
#
_cell.length_a   1.000
_cell.length_b   1.000
_cell.length_c   1.000
_cell.angle_alpha   90.00
_cell.angle_beta   90.00
_cell.angle_gamma   90.00
#
_symmetry.space_group_name_H-M   'P 1'
#
loop_
_entity.id
_entity.type
_entity.pdbx_description
1 polymer ?
#
loop_
_entity_poly.entity_id
_entity_poly.type
_entity_poly.pdbx_seq_one_letter_code
_entity_poly.pdbx_strand_id
1 'polypeptide(L)'
;MKSILTTIFIAFAAVSFSQNFTIQNNYLTVTGSSTDPDFSANTNLDALNNGTLVWTIVLDSIPQGWEFSNCFPNCYPVGTTSGTLNMDQGNSYYLNGHFYPNNIAGEGKITMEIDDGNGTVEQVTWYGIAGSVGIINNFVNSNQKQIKYIYNLNGQLVSEFTPNQLYIITYNDGSFGKIFVTQ
;
A
#
# COMPACT_ATOMS: atom_id res chain seq x y z
N MET A 1 68.30 26.51 -4.85
CA MET A 1 67.01 26.76 -4.23
C MET A 1 66.15 25.56 -4.52
N LYS A 2 65.96 24.68 -3.54
CA LYS A 2 65.07 23.48 -3.66
C LYS A 2 63.67 23.84 -3.16
N SER A 3 62.70 23.85 -4.06
CA SER A 3 61.31 24.10 -3.74
C SER A 3 60.70 22.79 -3.16
N ILE A 4 60.30 22.79 -1.91
CA ILE A 4 59.60 21.68 -1.25
C ILE A 4 58.12 21.90 -1.51
N LEU A 5 57.57 21.05 -2.39
CA LEU A 5 56.14 21.00 -2.67
C LEU A 5 55.46 20.17 -1.57
N THR A 6 54.84 20.83 -0.62
CA THR A 6 54.07 20.17 0.45
C THR A 6 52.68 19.81 -0.07
N THR A 7 52.46 18.54 -0.40
CA THR A 7 51.16 18.01 -0.80
C THR A 7 50.29 17.76 0.46
N ILE A 8 49.29 18.62 0.67
CA ILE A 8 48.29 18.42 1.73
C ILE A 8 47.31 17.38 1.27
N PHE A 9 47.38 16.18 1.85
CA PHE A 9 46.37 15.12 1.69
C PHE A 9 45.18 15.43 2.59
N ILE A 10 44.10 15.95 2.03
CA ILE A 10 42.82 16.09 2.75
C ILE A 10 42.16 14.71 2.74
N ALA A 11 42.27 13.99 3.87
CA ALA A 11 41.52 12.76 4.09
C ALA A 11 40.03 13.12 4.30
N PHE A 12 39.21 12.91 3.29
CA PHE A 12 37.77 12.91 3.44
C PHE A 12 37.40 11.64 4.25
N ALA A 13 37.09 11.84 5.52
CA ALA A 13 36.44 10.78 6.31
C ALA A 13 35.01 10.59 5.76
N ALA A 14 34.80 9.56 4.95
CA ALA A 14 33.47 9.13 4.60
C ALA A 14 32.81 8.59 5.88
N VAL A 15 31.85 9.31 6.43
CA VAL A 15 31.01 8.82 7.52
C VAL A 15 30.05 7.80 6.88
N SER A 16 30.39 6.52 6.99
CA SER A 16 29.47 5.44 6.65
C SER A 16 28.41 5.36 7.74
N PHE A 17 27.19 5.79 7.46
CA PHE A 17 26.06 5.43 8.30
C PHE A 17 25.78 3.94 8.05
N SER A 18 25.98 3.12 9.07
CA SER A 18 25.60 1.72 9.03
C SER A 18 24.11 1.65 9.21
N GLN A 19 23.40 1.08 8.24
CA GLN A 19 21.98 0.80 8.34
C GLN A 19 21.75 -0.25 9.45
N ASN A 20 20.85 0.02 10.39
CA ASN A 20 20.60 -0.85 11.53
C ASN A 20 19.49 -1.87 11.27
N PHE A 21 18.67 -1.65 10.26
CA PHE A 21 17.61 -2.55 9.84
C PHE A 21 17.30 -2.36 8.35
N THR A 22 16.58 -3.31 7.76
CA THR A 22 16.04 -3.22 6.40
C THR A 22 14.59 -3.68 6.39
N ILE A 23 13.78 -3.14 5.48
CA ILE A 23 12.41 -3.58 5.24
C ILE A 23 12.38 -4.34 3.91
N GLN A 24 11.90 -5.60 3.91
CA GLN A 24 11.95 -6.48 2.73
C GLN A 24 11.10 -5.93 1.57
N ASN A 25 9.94 -5.36 1.87
CA ASN A 25 9.10 -4.68 0.91
C ASN A 25 8.46 -3.45 1.58
N ASN A 26 8.80 -2.28 1.10
CA ASN A 26 8.38 -1.02 1.69
C ASN A 26 7.15 -0.39 1.01
N TYR A 27 6.58 -1.04 -0.01
CA TYR A 27 5.33 -0.62 -0.64
C TYR A 27 4.46 -1.83 -0.96
N LEU A 28 3.30 -1.93 -0.30
CA LEU A 28 2.41 -3.06 -0.40
C LEU A 28 1.04 -2.60 -0.90
N THR A 29 0.52 -3.32 -1.89
CA THR A 29 -0.86 -3.14 -2.35
C THR A 29 -1.68 -4.34 -1.93
N VAL A 30 -2.85 -4.08 -1.35
CA VAL A 30 -3.78 -5.12 -0.94
C VAL A 30 -5.20 -4.78 -1.40
N THR A 31 -5.91 -5.78 -1.88
CA THR A 31 -7.29 -5.64 -2.36
C THR A 31 -8.22 -6.54 -1.56
N GLY A 32 -9.40 -6.03 -1.29
CA GLY A 32 -10.47 -6.74 -0.61
C GLY A 32 -11.85 -6.29 -1.10
N SER A 33 -12.90 -6.86 -0.52
CA SER A 33 -14.26 -6.38 -0.68
C SER A 33 -14.57 -5.32 0.38
N SER A 34 -15.43 -4.36 0.06
CA SER A 34 -15.94 -3.42 1.07
C SER A 34 -16.71 -4.12 2.21
N THR A 35 -17.18 -5.34 1.98
CA THR A 35 -17.89 -6.17 2.98
C THR A 35 -16.97 -7.11 3.75
N ASP A 36 -15.68 -7.17 3.44
CA ASP A 36 -14.73 -7.95 4.22
C ASP A 36 -14.59 -7.34 5.62
N PRO A 37 -14.47 -8.15 6.67
CA PRO A 37 -14.25 -7.64 8.02
C PRO A 37 -12.93 -6.87 8.12
N ASP A 38 -11.89 -7.37 7.44
CA ASP A 38 -10.61 -6.71 7.22
C ASP A 38 -9.91 -7.29 5.98
N PHE A 39 -8.92 -6.57 5.46
CA PHE A 39 -7.95 -7.09 4.50
C PHE A 39 -6.58 -6.47 4.79
N SER A 40 -5.52 -7.25 4.60
CA SER A 40 -4.20 -6.88 5.09
C SER A 40 -3.08 -7.33 4.16
N ALA A 41 -1.92 -6.69 4.29
CA ALA A 41 -0.69 -7.11 3.65
C ALA A 41 0.48 -6.97 4.62
N ASN A 42 1.40 -7.93 4.56
CA ASN A 42 2.55 -7.98 5.45
C ASN A 42 3.87 -7.94 4.70
N THR A 43 4.87 -7.46 5.41
CA THR A 43 6.29 -7.55 5.10
C THR A 43 7.06 -7.90 6.36
N ASN A 44 8.37 -7.94 6.29
CA ASN A 44 9.23 -8.10 7.46
C ASN A 44 10.26 -6.99 7.52
N LEU A 45 10.64 -6.67 8.75
CA LEU A 45 11.81 -5.87 9.06
C LEU A 45 12.90 -6.79 9.58
N ASP A 46 14.07 -6.76 8.94
CA ASP A 46 15.23 -7.56 9.32
C ASP A 46 16.22 -6.68 10.10
N ALA A 47 16.51 -7.07 11.36
CA ALA A 47 17.41 -6.34 12.22
C ALA A 47 18.89 -6.70 11.92
N LEU A 48 19.66 -5.70 11.51
CA LEU A 48 21.10 -5.82 11.23
C LEU A 48 21.94 -5.60 12.50
N ASN A 49 21.40 -4.85 13.47
CA ASN A 49 22.01 -4.58 14.78
C ASN A 49 20.95 -4.62 15.89
N ASN A 50 21.42 -4.69 17.14
CA ASN A 50 20.53 -4.49 18.29
C ASN A 50 20.14 -3.02 18.41
N GLY A 51 18.92 -2.73 18.85
CA GLY A 51 18.49 -1.35 19.05
C GLY A 51 17.03 -1.22 19.44
N THR A 52 16.59 0.02 19.59
CA THR A 52 15.18 0.36 19.80
C THR A 52 14.71 1.19 18.63
N LEU A 53 13.63 0.79 18.02
CA LEU A 53 12.95 1.53 16.95
C LEU A 53 11.76 2.28 17.51
N VAL A 54 11.51 3.46 16.96
CA VAL A 54 10.26 4.21 17.13
C VAL A 54 9.53 4.19 15.80
N TRP A 55 8.25 3.85 15.79
CA TRP A 55 7.44 3.93 14.59
C TRP A 55 6.29 4.92 14.78
N THR A 56 5.94 5.59 13.70
CA THR A 56 4.87 6.60 13.68
C THR A 56 4.12 6.55 12.35
N ILE A 57 2.79 6.62 12.39
CA ILE A 57 1.98 6.81 11.18
C ILE A 57 2.13 8.26 10.74
N VAL A 58 2.76 8.49 9.60
CA VAL A 58 3.06 9.83 9.05
C VAL A 58 2.11 10.22 7.92
N LEU A 59 1.40 9.26 7.34
CA LEU A 59 0.33 9.50 6.38
C LEU A 59 -0.85 8.58 6.71
N ASP A 60 -2.02 9.19 6.89
CA ASP A 60 -3.32 8.53 6.99
C ASP A 60 -4.27 9.19 6.00
N SER A 61 -4.50 8.52 4.88
CA SER A 61 -5.37 8.96 3.80
C SER A 61 -6.29 7.81 3.39
N ILE A 62 -7.25 7.51 4.27
CA ILE A 62 -8.27 6.49 4.06
C ILE A 62 -9.66 7.11 3.94
N PRO A 63 -10.62 6.46 3.25
CA PRO A 63 -12.00 6.93 3.18
C PRO A 63 -12.60 7.16 4.55
N GLN A 64 -13.46 8.17 4.68
CA GLN A 64 -14.20 8.40 5.92
C GLN A 64 -15.02 7.16 6.29
N GLY A 65 -14.83 6.67 7.50
CA GLY A 65 -15.46 5.46 8.02
C GLY A 65 -14.63 4.19 7.87
N TRP A 66 -13.54 4.24 7.12
CA TRP A 66 -12.53 3.19 7.22
C TRP A 66 -11.75 3.32 8.51
N GLU A 67 -11.17 2.21 8.93
CA GLU A 67 -10.27 2.16 10.06
C GLU A 67 -8.97 1.43 9.66
N PHE A 68 -7.92 1.65 10.43
CA PHE A 68 -6.61 1.02 10.22
C PHE A 68 -6.02 0.56 11.54
N SER A 69 -5.38 -0.60 11.52
CA SER A 69 -4.51 -1.07 12.58
C SER A 69 -3.23 -1.69 12.00
N ASN A 70 -2.22 -1.85 12.82
CA ASN A 70 -0.97 -2.49 12.43
C ASN A 70 -0.52 -3.54 13.44
N CYS A 71 0.28 -4.51 12.97
CA CYS A 71 1.00 -5.44 13.81
C CYS A 71 2.51 -5.24 13.59
N PHE A 72 3.27 -4.84 14.67
CA PHE A 72 4.72 -4.65 14.60
C PHE A 72 5.39 -4.83 15.98
N PRO A 73 5.89 -6.01 16.34
CA PRO A 73 5.51 -7.34 15.83
C PRO A 73 4.15 -7.79 16.36
N ASN A 74 3.68 -7.19 17.47
CA ASN A 74 2.38 -7.44 18.08
C ASN A 74 1.33 -6.52 17.46
N CYS A 75 0.09 -6.97 17.46
CA CYS A 75 -0.99 -6.16 16.89
C CYS A 75 -1.44 -5.08 17.87
N TYR A 76 -1.62 -3.89 17.34
CA TYR A 76 -2.08 -2.70 18.04
C TYR A 76 -3.57 -2.45 17.74
N PRO A 77 -4.30 -1.85 18.69
CA PRO A 77 -5.68 -1.44 18.44
C PRO A 77 -5.81 -0.45 17.28
N VAL A 78 -6.98 -0.43 16.65
CA VAL A 78 -7.37 0.59 15.66
C VAL A 78 -7.09 2.00 16.21
N GLY A 79 -6.53 2.85 15.36
CA GLY A 79 -6.22 4.24 15.69
C GLY A 79 -4.92 4.44 16.48
N THR A 80 -4.13 3.40 16.72
CA THR A 80 -2.77 3.55 17.29
C THR A 80 -1.83 4.12 16.23
N THR A 81 -1.22 5.26 16.51
CA THR A 81 -0.41 6.00 15.54
C THR A 81 1.09 5.94 15.80
N SER A 82 1.54 5.39 16.92
CA SER A 82 2.96 5.26 17.24
C SER A 82 3.22 4.15 18.25
N GLY A 83 4.48 3.70 18.30
CA GLY A 83 4.94 2.71 19.26
C GLY A 83 6.44 2.48 19.18
N THR A 84 6.91 1.49 19.89
CA THR A 84 8.35 1.13 19.93
C THR A 84 8.54 -0.37 19.75
N LEU A 85 9.70 -0.75 19.21
CA LEU A 85 10.16 -2.12 19.10
C LEU A 85 11.61 -2.20 19.56
N ASN A 86 11.92 -3.10 20.49
CA ASN A 86 13.28 -3.50 20.76
C ASN A 86 13.67 -4.60 19.78
N MET A 87 14.69 -4.36 18.97
CA MET A 87 15.18 -5.32 17.99
C MET A 87 16.48 -5.97 18.44
N ASP A 88 16.58 -7.26 18.20
CA ASP A 88 17.79 -8.05 18.40
C ASP A 88 18.38 -8.40 17.04
N GLN A 89 19.69 -8.26 16.91
CA GLN A 89 20.44 -8.53 15.68
C GLN A 89 20.15 -9.94 15.13
N GLY A 90 19.87 -10.03 13.86
CA GLY A 90 19.60 -11.29 13.14
C GLY A 90 18.15 -11.75 13.23
N ASN A 91 17.30 -11.06 13.97
CA ASN A 91 15.87 -11.36 14.00
C ASN A 91 15.12 -10.65 12.86
N SER A 92 14.05 -11.30 12.42
CA SER A 92 13.09 -10.74 11.47
C SER A 92 11.76 -10.49 12.19
N TYR A 93 11.24 -9.27 12.06
CA TYR A 93 10.04 -8.83 12.77
C TYR A 93 8.89 -8.66 11.77
N TYR A 94 7.74 -9.25 12.11
CA TYR A 94 6.52 -9.17 11.34
C TYR A 94 5.97 -7.75 11.33
N LEU A 95 5.63 -7.25 10.15
CA LEU A 95 5.11 -5.91 9.93
C LEU A 95 3.90 -6.00 9.00
N ASN A 96 2.70 -5.77 9.51
CA ASN A 96 1.44 -5.91 8.78
C ASN A 96 0.55 -4.69 8.97
N GLY A 97 -0.15 -4.29 7.90
CA GLY A 97 -1.20 -3.28 7.95
C GLY A 97 -2.56 -3.88 7.60
N HIS A 98 -3.55 -3.59 8.43
CA HIS A 98 -4.93 -4.04 8.30
C HIS A 98 -5.86 -2.88 8.01
N PHE A 99 -6.66 -2.96 6.95
CA PHE A 99 -7.72 -2.03 6.62
C PHE A 99 -9.08 -2.65 6.96
N TYR A 100 -9.94 -1.88 7.59
CA TYR A 100 -11.32 -2.21 7.95
C TYR A 100 -12.25 -1.31 7.13
N PRO A 101 -12.82 -1.79 6.02
CA PRO A 101 -13.57 -0.95 5.10
C PRO A 101 -14.97 -0.58 5.60
N ASN A 102 -15.52 -1.30 6.58
CA ASN A 102 -16.81 -1.00 7.22
C ASN A 102 -17.96 -0.81 6.21
N ASN A 103 -18.03 -1.67 5.18
CA ASN A 103 -18.98 -1.64 4.06
C ASN A 103 -18.83 -0.43 3.11
N ILE A 104 -17.70 0.28 3.15
CA ILE A 104 -17.42 1.43 2.29
C ILE A 104 -16.39 1.03 1.25
N ALA A 105 -16.78 1.08 -0.04
CA ALA A 105 -15.85 0.90 -1.14
C ALA A 105 -14.95 2.14 -1.29
N GLY A 106 -13.70 1.93 -1.70
CA GLY A 106 -12.76 3.03 -1.89
C GLY A 106 -11.32 2.57 -1.91
N GLU A 107 -10.42 3.53 -1.85
CA GLU A 107 -8.99 3.33 -1.82
C GLU A 107 -8.40 4.14 -0.67
N GLY A 108 -7.42 3.56 0.02
CA GLY A 108 -6.79 4.20 1.17
C GLY A 108 -5.29 3.97 1.19
N LYS A 109 -4.56 4.92 1.78
CA LYS A 109 -3.11 4.86 1.87
C LYS A 109 -2.67 5.21 3.29
N ILE A 110 -1.87 4.33 3.88
CA ILE A 110 -1.22 4.54 5.17
C ILE A 110 0.28 4.43 4.99
N THR A 111 1.04 5.34 5.59
CA THR A 111 2.50 5.26 5.63
C THR A 111 2.96 5.32 7.08
N MET A 112 3.76 4.33 7.47
CA MET A 112 4.47 4.27 8.73
C MET A 112 5.93 4.63 8.49
N GLU A 113 6.47 5.52 9.29
CA GLU A 113 7.89 5.81 9.40
C GLU A 113 8.47 5.06 10.59
N ILE A 114 9.65 4.50 10.41
CA ILE A 114 10.40 3.73 11.40
C ILE A 114 11.78 4.36 11.53
N ASP A 115 12.12 4.81 12.74
CA ASP A 115 13.34 5.53 13.07
C ASP A 115 14.13 4.76 14.15
N ASP A 116 15.42 4.56 13.93
CA ASP A 116 16.33 3.94 14.90
C ASP A 116 16.97 4.95 15.86
N GLY A 117 16.68 6.24 15.71
CA GLY A 117 17.29 7.32 16.50
C GLY A 117 18.78 7.55 16.23
N ASN A 118 19.39 6.83 15.29
CA ASN A 118 20.81 6.88 14.96
C ASN A 118 21.08 7.30 13.51
N GLY A 119 20.02 7.75 12.82
CA GLY A 119 20.11 8.27 11.45
C GLY A 119 19.59 7.32 10.36
N THR A 120 19.09 6.12 10.72
CA THR A 120 18.36 5.26 9.80
C THR A 120 16.87 5.50 9.96
N VAL A 121 16.24 6.04 8.92
CA VAL A 121 14.80 6.27 8.83
C VAL A 121 14.29 5.60 7.57
N GLU A 122 13.33 4.70 7.70
CA GLU A 122 12.69 3.99 6.60
C GLU A 122 11.17 4.16 6.68
N GLN A 123 10.51 4.08 5.53
CA GLN A 123 9.05 4.15 5.47
C GLN A 123 8.49 2.89 4.82
N VAL A 124 7.38 2.40 5.36
CA VAL A 124 6.56 1.37 4.74
C VAL A 124 5.17 1.94 4.44
N THR A 125 4.67 1.67 3.25
CA THR A 125 3.38 2.15 2.79
C THR A 125 2.48 0.99 2.43
N TRP A 126 1.25 1.01 2.93
CA TRP A 126 0.16 0.13 2.52
C TRP A 126 -0.84 0.93 1.70
N TYR A 127 -1.19 0.38 0.54
CA TYR A 127 -2.23 0.89 -0.33
C TYR A 127 -3.37 -0.13 -0.40
N GLY A 128 -4.48 0.18 0.24
CA GLY A 128 -5.65 -0.67 0.33
C GLY A 128 -6.71 -0.28 -0.69
N ILE A 129 -7.31 -1.28 -1.35
CA ILE A 129 -8.40 -1.11 -2.31
C ILE A 129 -9.54 -2.01 -1.87
N ALA A 130 -10.68 -1.44 -1.45
CA ALA A 130 -11.91 -2.18 -1.19
C ALA A 130 -12.89 -1.97 -2.33
N GLY A 131 -13.09 -3.01 -3.14
CA GLY A 131 -14.11 -3.01 -4.18
C GLY A 131 -15.52 -3.14 -3.60
N SER A 132 -16.51 -2.56 -4.26
CA SER A 132 -17.90 -2.93 -4.00
C SER A 132 -18.13 -4.37 -4.45
N VAL A 133 -18.89 -5.14 -3.67
CA VAL A 133 -19.31 -6.49 -4.11
C VAL A 133 -20.15 -6.29 -5.36
N GLY A 134 -19.56 -6.57 -6.52
CA GLY A 134 -20.33 -6.61 -7.76
C GLY A 134 -19.81 -5.86 -8.95
N ILE A 135 -18.81 -4.95 -8.87
CA ILE A 135 -18.22 -4.38 -10.11
C ILE A 135 -16.80 -3.94 -9.85
N ILE A 136 -15.85 -4.60 -10.48
CA ILE A 136 -14.55 -4.00 -10.72
C ILE A 136 -14.79 -2.88 -11.75
N ASN A 137 -15.05 -1.68 -11.28
CA ASN A 137 -14.87 -0.50 -12.10
C ASN A 137 -13.35 -0.29 -12.22
N ASN A 138 -12.72 -1.01 -13.14
CA ASN A 138 -11.47 -0.57 -13.70
C ASN A 138 -11.77 0.74 -14.44
N PHE A 139 -11.86 1.84 -13.72
CA PHE A 139 -11.60 3.15 -14.27
C PHE A 139 -10.10 3.22 -14.53
N VAL A 140 -9.66 2.45 -15.51
CA VAL A 140 -8.40 2.72 -16.18
C VAL A 140 -8.55 4.12 -16.76
N ASN A 141 -7.78 5.03 -16.19
CA ASN A 141 -7.62 6.37 -16.66
C ASN A 141 -7.51 6.36 -18.19
N SER A 142 -8.52 6.89 -18.83
CA SER A 142 -8.58 7.55 -20.14
C SER A 142 -7.69 7.03 -21.27
N ASN A 143 -8.29 6.42 -22.19
CA ASN A 143 -8.46 6.91 -23.57
C ASN A 143 -9.79 6.30 -23.96
N GLN A 144 -10.81 7.11 -24.03
CA GLN A 144 -12.22 6.83 -24.26
C GLN A 144 -12.47 5.47 -24.92
N LYS A 145 -12.54 4.38 -24.11
CA LYS A 145 -13.02 3.10 -24.59
C LYS A 145 -14.51 3.29 -24.91
N GLN A 146 -14.83 3.42 -26.16
CA GLN A 146 -16.23 3.48 -26.57
C GLN A 146 -16.84 2.10 -26.54
N ILE A 147 -18.01 1.96 -25.91
CA ILE A 147 -18.80 0.73 -25.91
C ILE A 147 -19.22 0.45 -27.35
N LYS A 148 -18.90 -0.75 -27.81
CA LYS A 148 -19.24 -1.20 -29.15
C LYS A 148 -20.55 -2.01 -29.14
N TYR A 149 -20.66 -2.97 -28.20
CA TYR A 149 -21.83 -3.81 -28.06
C TYR A 149 -22.12 -4.09 -26.60
N ILE A 150 -23.40 -4.28 -26.27
CA ILE A 150 -23.90 -4.64 -24.95
C ILE A 150 -24.67 -5.97 -25.08
N TYR A 151 -24.33 -6.94 -24.23
CA TYR A 151 -24.99 -8.24 -24.19
C TYR A 151 -25.59 -8.51 -22.81
N ASN A 152 -26.79 -9.10 -22.76
CA ASN A 152 -27.32 -9.65 -21.54
C ASN A 152 -26.61 -10.98 -21.17
N LEU A 153 -26.92 -11.57 -20.01
CA LEU A 153 -26.32 -12.83 -19.58
C LEU A 153 -26.62 -14.02 -20.48
N ASN A 154 -27.67 -13.94 -21.31
CA ASN A 154 -28.01 -14.96 -22.29
C ASN A 154 -27.26 -14.81 -23.62
N GLY A 155 -26.33 -13.82 -23.70
CA GLY A 155 -25.55 -13.54 -24.91
C GLY A 155 -26.33 -12.78 -25.99
N GLN A 156 -27.51 -12.24 -25.67
CA GLN A 156 -28.33 -11.50 -26.61
C GLN A 156 -27.87 -10.02 -26.61
N LEU A 157 -27.75 -9.45 -27.82
CA LEU A 157 -27.46 -8.03 -27.99
C LEU A 157 -28.61 -7.18 -27.46
N VAL A 158 -28.33 -6.16 -26.66
CA VAL A 158 -29.33 -5.22 -26.15
C VAL A 158 -28.90 -3.78 -26.50
N SER A 159 -29.87 -2.90 -26.71
CA SER A 159 -29.63 -1.50 -27.03
C SER A 159 -29.71 -0.57 -25.83
N GLU A 160 -30.28 -1.02 -24.72
CA GLU A 160 -30.52 -0.24 -23.52
C GLU A 160 -30.24 -1.06 -22.26
N PHE A 161 -29.87 -0.39 -21.18
CA PHE A 161 -29.70 -0.98 -19.88
C PHE A 161 -31.01 -1.02 -19.11
N THR A 162 -31.31 -2.17 -18.52
CA THR A 162 -32.40 -2.30 -17.55
C THR A 162 -31.80 -2.31 -16.13
N PRO A 163 -32.36 -1.57 -15.17
CA PRO A 163 -31.89 -1.58 -13.78
C PRO A 163 -31.87 -3.00 -13.17
N ASN A 164 -30.95 -3.20 -12.22
CA ASN A 164 -30.75 -4.45 -11.48
C ASN A 164 -30.36 -5.66 -12.35
N GLN A 165 -29.68 -5.43 -13.45
CA GLN A 165 -29.17 -6.47 -14.33
C GLN A 165 -27.69 -6.35 -14.62
N LEU A 166 -27.05 -7.51 -14.84
CA LEU A 166 -25.66 -7.62 -15.25
C LEU A 166 -25.56 -7.75 -16.77
N TYR A 167 -24.62 -7.00 -17.36
CA TYR A 167 -24.35 -7.01 -18.80
C TYR A 167 -22.89 -7.30 -19.08
N ILE A 168 -22.62 -7.87 -20.25
CA ILE A 168 -21.28 -8.00 -20.81
C ILE A 168 -21.18 -6.91 -21.90
N ILE A 169 -20.17 -6.06 -21.80
CA ILE A 169 -19.90 -5.02 -22.79
C ILE A 169 -18.62 -5.33 -23.54
N THR A 170 -18.61 -5.01 -24.83
CA THR A 170 -17.39 -5.02 -25.64
C THR A 170 -17.05 -3.60 -26.04
N TYR A 171 -15.76 -3.32 -26.15
CA TYR A 171 -15.25 -2.00 -26.51
C TYR A 171 -14.70 -2.01 -27.95
N ASN A 172 -14.51 -0.80 -28.52
CA ASN A 172 -13.96 -0.66 -29.87
C ASN A 172 -12.53 -1.20 -30.02
N ASP A 173 -11.78 -1.28 -28.92
CA ASP A 173 -10.41 -1.85 -28.89
C ASP A 173 -10.39 -3.40 -28.83
N GLY A 174 -11.56 -4.05 -28.87
CA GLY A 174 -11.70 -5.50 -28.78
C GLY A 174 -11.66 -6.06 -27.36
N SER A 175 -11.46 -5.24 -26.34
CA SER A 175 -11.59 -5.66 -24.95
C SER A 175 -13.04 -5.80 -24.54
N PHE A 176 -13.30 -6.49 -23.43
CA PHE A 176 -14.64 -6.66 -22.87
C PHE A 176 -14.64 -6.38 -21.36
N GLY A 177 -15.82 -6.08 -20.85
CA GLY A 177 -16.06 -5.83 -19.42
C GLY A 177 -17.43 -6.32 -19.00
N LYS A 178 -17.70 -6.22 -17.70
CA LYS A 178 -19.04 -6.49 -17.12
C LYS A 178 -19.53 -5.21 -16.46
N ILE A 179 -20.81 -4.92 -16.57
CA ILE A 179 -21.45 -3.79 -15.89
C ILE A 179 -22.75 -4.28 -15.24
N PHE A 180 -22.92 -3.94 -13.97
CA PHE A 180 -24.20 -4.10 -13.28
C PHE A 180 -24.86 -2.74 -13.17
N VAL A 181 -26.08 -2.62 -13.67
CA VAL A 181 -26.83 -1.37 -13.67
C VAL A 181 -27.70 -1.34 -12.42
N THR A 182 -27.45 -0.36 -11.55
CA THR A 182 -28.27 -0.07 -10.37
C THR A 182 -29.36 0.96 -10.72
N GLN A 183 -30.37 1.10 -9.83
CA GLN A 183 -31.37 2.17 -9.96
C GLN A 183 -30.77 3.54 -9.76
#